data_145a688766c87d34e7ea3e1d86bd9eeb
#
_entry.id   145a688766c87d34e7ea3e1d86bd9eeb
#
_cell.length_a   1.000
_cell.length_b   1.000
_cell.length_c   1.000
_cell.angle_alpha   90.00
_cell.angle_beta   90.00
_cell.angle_gamma   90.00
#
_symmetry.space_group_name_H-M   'P 1'
#
loop_
_entity.id
_entity.type
_entity.pdbx_description
1 polymer ?
#
loop_
_entity_poly.entity_id
_entity_poly.type
_entity_poly.pdbx_seq_one_letter_code
_entity_poly.pdbx_strand_id
1 'polypeptide(L)'
;MTRLRILLLTLVAALSIGAVAHAASFTTAKDNSALAQPTAAGAADFDMSFGLRENASDVVDETNTATAYANCDGCRAVAIAFQIVIVQRRPSTITPLNLALAVNERCSGCSALAVAHQFVVGKGEPARLTSRGRSQLLVVAADLLRIERTYRRLTNAQIESRTSAAAARVKTILAAELKPIDGSGDPGVTMTRRVDRAA
;
A
#
# COMPACT_ATOMS: atom_id res chain seq x y z
N MET A 1 -35.67 -65.75 7.41
CA MET A 1 -36.11 -64.37 7.13
C MET A 1 -35.06 -63.37 7.72
N THR A 2 -34.08 -63.05 6.92
CA THR A 2 -32.90 -62.32 7.32
C THR A 2 -33.07 -60.84 6.91
N ARG A 3 -33.18 -59.93 7.89
CA ARG A 3 -33.33 -58.49 7.61
C ARG A 3 -31.93 -57.86 7.43
N LEU A 4 -31.62 -57.46 6.20
CA LEU A 4 -30.42 -56.73 5.82
C LEU A 4 -30.61 -55.27 6.22
N ARG A 5 -29.81 -54.79 7.20
CA ARG A 5 -29.73 -53.36 7.58
C ARG A 5 -28.64 -52.69 6.74
N ILE A 6 -29.08 -51.87 5.80
CA ILE A 6 -28.17 -50.97 5.04
C ILE A 6 -27.84 -49.79 5.90
N LEU A 7 -26.59 -49.65 6.33
CA LEU A 7 -26.01 -48.46 6.97
C LEU A 7 -25.62 -47.47 5.87
N LEU A 8 -26.39 -46.40 5.74
CA LEU A 8 -25.98 -45.25 4.93
C LEU A 8 -24.93 -44.43 5.74
N LEU A 9 -23.66 -44.53 5.34
CA LEU A 9 -22.62 -43.58 5.79
C LEU A 9 -22.72 -42.32 4.93
N THR A 10 -23.26 -41.25 5.51
CA THR A 10 -23.17 -39.90 4.93
C THR A 10 -21.81 -39.31 5.19
N LEU A 11 -20.96 -39.27 4.15
CA LEU A 11 -19.66 -38.58 4.17
C LEU A 11 -19.91 -37.08 4.07
N VAL A 12 -19.83 -36.35 5.20
CA VAL A 12 -19.84 -34.88 5.21
C VAL A 12 -18.43 -34.42 4.84
N ALA A 13 -18.22 -34.05 3.60
CA ALA A 13 -17.02 -33.37 3.16
C ALA A 13 -17.07 -31.92 3.67
N ALA A 14 -16.35 -31.62 4.76
CA ALA A 14 -16.12 -30.27 5.22
C ALA A 14 -15.19 -29.55 4.21
N LEU A 15 -15.75 -28.70 3.34
CA LEU A 15 -14.98 -27.74 2.57
C LEU A 15 -14.40 -26.71 3.55
N SER A 16 -13.16 -26.91 3.98
CA SER A 16 -12.39 -25.88 4.63
C SER A 16 -12.03 -24.80 3.58
N ILE A 17 -12.82 -23.72 3.55
CA ILE A 17 -12.43 -22.50 2.82
C ILE A 17 -11.26 -21.90 3.59
N GLY A 18 -10.06 -22.27 3.18
CA GLY A 18 -8.83 -21.69 3.70
C GLY A 18 -8.82 -20.20 3.36
N ALA A 19 -9.03 -19.34 4.36
CA ALA A 19 -8.76 -17.92 4.22
C ALA A 19 -7.27 -17.78 3.89
N VAL A 20 -6.93 -17.42 2.66
CA VAL A 20 -5.57 -17.10 2.25
C VAL A 20 -5.23 -15.80 2.98
N ALA A 21 -4.49 -15.91 4.08
CA ALA A 21 -3.95 -14.76 4.76
C ALA A 21 -2.88 -14.15 3.83
N HIS A 22 -3.18 -13.02 3.22
CA HIS A 22 -2.20 -12.25 2.48
C HIS A 22 -1.14 -11.78 3.48
N ALA A 23 0.06 -12.35 3.38
CA ALA A 23 1.20 -11.89 4.16
C ALA A 23 1.61 -10.51 3.63
N ALA A 24 1.88 -9.58 4.55
CA ALA A 24 2.42 -8.28 4.16
C ALA A 24 3.78 -8.49 3.49
N SER A 25 3.94 -7.94 2.31
CA SER A 25 5.17 -7.98 1.53
C SER A 25 5.45 -6.60 0.92
N PHE A 26 6.69 -6.39 0.50
CA PHE A 26 7.04 -5.21 -0.30
C PHE A 26 7.12 -5.59 -1.77
N THR A 27 6.64 -4.69 -2.64
CA THR A 27 7.11 -4.71 -4.03
C THR A 27 8.49 -4.06 -4.11
N THR A 28 9.38 -4.63 -4.91
CA THR A 28 10.72 -4.09 -5.18
C THR A 28 10.81 -3.48 -6.58
N ALA A 29 9.69 -3.42 -7.29
CA ALA A 29 9.60 -2.79 -8.60
C ALA A 29 10.02 -1.31 -8.53
N LYS A 30 10.50 -0.77 -9.66
CA LYS A 30 10.85 0.64 -9.78
C LYS A 30 9.65 1.52 -9.46
N ASP A 31 8.52 1.24 -10.11
CA ASP A 31 7.29 1.97 -9.93
C ASP A 31 6.33 1.21 -9.01
N ASN A 32 5.63 1.95 -8.17
CA ASN A 32 4.67 1.45 -7.21
C ASN A 32 3.29 2.00 -7.57
N SER A 33 2.31 1.12 -7.74
CA SER A 33 0.98 1.50 -8.20
C SER A 33 -0.12 0.79 -7.41
N ALA A 34 -1.16 1.55 -7.05
CA ALA A 34 -2.43 1.04 -6.55
C ALA A 34 -3.56 1.58 -7.44
N LEU A 35 -4.45 0.69 -7.90
CA LEU A 35 -5.59 1.01 -8.74
C LEU A 35 -6.86 0.36 -8.19
N ALA A 36 -7.82 1.19 -7.74
CA ALA A 36 -9.15 0.75 -7.35
C ALA A 36 -10.18 1.19 -8.38
N GLN A 37 -10.93 0.23 -8.93
CA GLN A 37 -11.94 0.46 -9.95
C GLN A 37 -13.09 -0.53 -9.82
N PRO A 38 -14.16 -0.17 -9.06
CA PRO A 38 -15.35 -0.99 -8.97
C PRO A 38 -16.07 -1.06 -10.32
N THR A 39 -16.60 -2.24 -10.67
CA THR A 39 -17.17 -2.53 -12.00
C THR A 39 -18.68 -2.76 -12.01
N ALA A 40 -19.36 -2.67 -10.85
CA ALA A 40 -20.80 -2.88 -10.74
C ALA A 40 -21.44 -1.85 -9.81
N ALA A 41 -22.69 -1.46 -10.07
CA ALA A 41 -23.44 -0.53 -9.22
C ALA A 41 -23.44 -0.97 -7.75
N GLY A 42 -23.21 -0.02 -6.84
CA GLY A 42 -23.09 -0.27 -5.40
C GLY A 42 -21.84 -1.04 -4.97
N ALA A 43 -20.96 -1.40 -5.89
CA ALA A 43 -19.72 -2.09 -5.57
C ALA A 43 -18.71 -1.15 -4.88
N ALA A 44 -17.84 -1.75 -4.09
CA ALA A 44 -16.70 -1.05 -3.54
C ALA A 44 -15.43 -1.84 -3.81
N ASP A 45 -14.41 -1.13 -4.29
CA ASP A 45 -13.08 -1.67 -4.58
C ASP A 45 -12.01 -0.96 -3.76
N PHE A 46 -11.00 -1.71 -3.37
CA PHE A 46 -9.87 -1.22 -2.58
C PHE A 46 -8.59 -1.86 -3.10
N ASP A 47 -7.60 -1.03 -3.37
CA ASP A 47 -6.26 -1.50 -3.69
C ASP A 47 -5.20 -0.79 -2.86
N MET A 48 -4.16 -1.53 -2.46
CA MET A 48 -3.05 -1.01 -1.69
C MET A 48 -1.73 -1.60 -2.13
N SER A 49 -0.78 -0.74 -2.43
CA SER A 49 0.59 -1.13 -2.76
C SER A 49 1.59 -0.52 -1.79
N PHE A 50 2.56 -1.33 -1.31
CA PHE A 50 3.66 -0.88 -0.48
C PHE A 50 5.00 -1.28 -1.13
N GLY A 51 5.71 -0.28 -1.68
CA GLY A 51 7.01 -0.45 -2.32
C GLY A 51 8.17 -0.13 -1.38
N LEU A 52 9.20 -0.98 -1.38
CA LEU A 52 10.48 -0.71 -0.76
C LEU A 52 11.58 -1.02 -1.78
N ARG A 53 12.20 0.02 -2.31
CA ARG A 53 13.26 -0.07 -3.31
C ARG A 53 14.57 0.48 -2.77
N GLU A 54 15.62 -0.28 -2.97
CA GLU A 54 16.99 0.18 -2.82
C GLU A 54 17.53 0.54 -4.21
N ASN A 55 17.90 1.81 -4.40
CA ASN A 55 18.37 2.33 -5.69
C ASN A 55 19.85 2.65 -5.60
N ALA A 56 20.64 1.95 -6.43
CA ALA A 56 22.08 2.15 -6.59
C ALA A 56 22.45 2.74 -7.97
N SER A 57 21.48 3.28 -8.72
CA SER A 57 21.71 3.90 -10.03
C SER A 57 22.03 5.39 -9.93
N ASP A 58 22.51 5.98 -11.02
CA ASP A 58 22.78 7.41 -11.11
C ASP A 58 21.52 8.26 -11.28
N VAL A 59 20.36 7.62 -11.47
CA VAL A 59 19.05 8.25 -11.63
C VAL A 59 18.08 7.69 -10.64
N VAL A 60 17.36 8.58 -9.93
CA VAL A 60 16.27 8.27 -9.01
C VAL A 60 15.02 8.93 -9.58
N ASP A 61 14.22 8.17 -10.32
CA ASP A 61 13.02 8.62 -11.06
C ASP A 61 11.81 7.70 -10.82
N GLU A 62 11.75 7.06 -9.65
CA GLU A 62 10.67 6.16 -9.27
C GLU A 62 9.33 6.87 -9.18
N THR A 63 8.28 6.22 -9.68
CA THR A 63 6.90 6.71 -9.63
C THR A 63 6.11 5.97 -8.55
N ASN A 64 5.34 6.72 -7.76
CA ASN A 64 4.37 6.19 -6.81
C ASN A 64 2.98 6.72 -7.16
N THR A 65 2.05 5.85 -7.54
CA THR A 65 0.73 6.24 -8.05
C THR A 65 -0.39 5.57 -7.27
N ALA A 66 -1.38 6.35 -6.82
CA ALA A 66 -2.66 5.85 -6.35
C ALA A 66 -3.75 6.37 -7.28
N THR A 67 -4.54 5.48 -7.88
CA THR A 67 -5.67 5.83 -8.75
C THR A 67 -6.94 5.18 -8.25
N ALA A 68 -7.94 6.01 -7.93
CA ALA A 68 -9.28 5.58 -7.54
C ALA A 68 -10.28 6.10 -8.58
N TYR A 69 -10.92 5.19 -9.32
CA TYR A 69 -11.82 5.53 -10.40
C TYR A 69 -13.19 4.88 -10.18
N ALA A 70 -14.23 5.68 -9.95
CA ALA A 70 -15.59 5.23 -9.78
C ALA A 70 -16.47 5.72 -10.95
N ASN A 71 -17.04 4.77 -11.71
CA ASN A 71 -17.90 5.05 -12.88
C ASN A 71 -19.23 4.29 -12.83
N CYS A 72 -19.70 3.95 -11.66
CA CYS A 72 -20.98 3.24 -11.47
C CYS A 72 -21.73 3.82 -10.27
N ASP A 73 -23.07 3.83 -10.32
CA ASP A 73 -23.91 4.43 -9.30
C ASP A 73 -23.71 3.77 -7.94
N GLY A 74 -23.55 4.58 -6.91
CA GLY A 74 -23.30 4.14 -5.53
C GLY A 74 -21.95 3.45 -5.32
N CYS A 75 -21.04 3.53 -6.28
CA CYS A 75 -19.73 2.89 -6.20
C CYS A 75 -18.77 3.62 -5.28
N ARG A 76 -17.83 2.85 -4.71
CA ARG A 76 -16.73 3.40 -3.92
C ARG A 76 -15.39 2.83 -4.34
N ALA A 77 -14.46 3.70 -4.73
CA ALA A 77 -13.06 3.35 -5.04
C ALA A 77 -12.11 3.92 -3.99
N VAL A 78 -11.19 3.10 -3.47
CA VAL A 78 -10.14 3.55 -2.54
C VAL A 78 -8.81 2.98 -2.96
N ALA A 79 -7.85 3.83 -3.32
CA ALA A 79 -6.49 3.43 -3.68
C ALA A 79 -5.46 4.05 -2.73
N ILE A 80 -4.51 3.23 -2.22
CA ILE A 80 -3.47 3.67 -1.31
C ILE A 80 -2.11 3.18 -1.82
N ALA A 81 -1.18 4.09 -2.10
CA ALA A 81 0.17 3.77 -2.52
C ALA A 81 1.22 4.32 -1.54
N PHE A 82 2.06 3.45 -1.02
CA PHE A 82 3.24 3.80 -0.23
C PHE A 82 4.49 3.35 -0.95
N GLN A 83 5.46 4.23 -1.13
CA GLN A 83 6.75 3.89 -1.69
C GLN A 83 7.88 4.47 -0.83
N ILE A 84 8.90 3.65 -0.58
CA ILE A 84 10.14 4.04 0.07
C ILE A 84 11.27 3.76 -0.92
N VAL A 85 12.02 4.79 -1.28
CA VAL A 85 13.21 4.71 -2.13
C VAL A 85 14.43 5.02 -1.28
N ILE A 86 15.33 4.04 -1.15
CA ILE A 86 16.58 4.18 -0.40
C ILE A 86 17.71 4.34 -1.40
N VAL A 87 18.32 5.51 -1.41
CA VAL A 87 19.41 5.86 -2.32
C VAL A 87 20.72 5.35 -1.74
N GLN A 88 21.36 4.40 -2.43
CA GLN A 88 22.57 3.72 -1.98
C GLN A 88 23.88 4.27 -2.59
N ARG A 89 23.75 5.23 -3.51
CA ARG A 89 24.88 5.93 -4.15
C ARG A 89 24.53 7.41 -4.28
N ARG A 90 25.48 8.24 -4.67
CA ARG A 90 25.20 9.65 -4.99
C ARG A 90 24.70 9.74 -6.44
N PRO A 91 23.39 9.94 -6.67
CA PRO A 91 22.87 10.01 -8.02
C PRO A 91 23.12 11.40 -8.62
N SER A 92 23.25 11.45 -9.95
CA SER A 92 23.32 12.70 -10.70
C SER A 92 21.94 13.36 -10.85
N THR A 93 20.87 12.57 -10.79
CA THR A 93 19.50 13.05 -11.01
C THR A 93 18.53 12.43 -9.99
N ILE A 94 17.69 13.28 -9.37
CA ILE A 94 16.64 12.84 -8.45
C ILE A 94 15.34 13.54 -8.83
N THR A 95 14.46 12.82 -9.53
CA THR A 95 13.16 13.31 -10.04
C THR A 95 12.01 12.35 -9.74
N PRO A 96 11.82 11.92 -8.47
CA PRO A 96 10.75 11.00 -8.12
C PRO A 96 9.39 11.66 -8.31
N LEU A 97 8.40 10.87 -8.73
CA LEU A 97 7.03 11.31 -8.97
C LEU A 97 6.07 10.63 -7.99
N ASN A 98 5.23 11.44 -7.31
CA ASN A 98 4.20 10.95 -6.41
C ASN A 98 2.83 11.51 -6.82
N LEU A 99 1.92 10.64 -7.23
CA LEU A 99 0.63 10.99 -7.80
C LEU A 99 -0.52 10.35 -7.00
N ALA A 100 -1.59 11.12 -6.81
CA ALA A 100 -2.89 10.60 -6.37
C ALA A 100 -3.96 11.16 -7.31
N LEU A 101 -4.81 10.30 -7.84
CA LEU A 101 -5.90 10.67 -8.75
C LEU A 101 -7.18 9.97 -8.30
N ALA A 102 -8.19 10.75 -7.92
CA ALA A 102 -9.54 10.26 -7.62
C ALA A 102 -10.51 10.85 -8.66
N VAL A 103 -11.27 9.98 -9.31
CA VAL A 103 -12.22 10.36 -10.36
C VAL A 103 -13.57 9.70 -10.12
N ASN A 104 -14.63 10.51 -10.15
CA ASN A 104 -16.00 10.04 -10.29
C ASN A 104 -16.48 10.40 -11.70
N GLU A 105 -16.87 9.44 -12.50
CA GLU A 105 -17.32 9.66 -13.87
C GLU A 105 -18.71 9.05 -14.09
N ARG A 106 -19.66 9.90 -14.54
CA ARG A 106 -21.02 9.47 -14.96
C ARG A 106 -21.73 8.58 -13.93
N CYS A 107 -21.63 8.94 -12.67
CA CYS A 107 -22.20 8.16 -11.57
C CYS A 107 -22.91 9.04 -10.55
N SER A 108 -23.93 8.49 -9.90
CA SER A 108 -24.68 9.13 -8.81
C SER A 108 -24.34 8.47 -7.48
N GLY A 109 -24.08 9.28 -6.44
CA GLY A 109 -23.75 8.76 -5.10
C GLY A 109 -22.46 7.93 -5.03
N CYS A 110 -21.54 8.12 -5.97
CA CYS A 110 -20.23 7.47 -5.94
C CYS A 110 -19.21 8.27 -5.12
N SER A 111 -18.14 7.61 -4.68
CA SER A 111 -17.02 8.27 -4.03
C SER A 111 -15.70 7.63 -4.38
N ALA A 112 -14.67 8.44 -4.59
CA ALA A 112 -13.30 7.97 -4.82
C ALA A 112 -12.33 8.65 -3.85
N LEU A 113 -11.33 7.90 -3.38
CA LEU A 113 -10.25 8.37 -2.53
C LEU A 113 -8.93 7.76 -3.01
N ALA A 114 -7.98 8.60 -3.38
CA ALA A 114 -6.61 8.21 -3.69
C ALA A 114 -5.63 8.85 -2.69
N VAL A 115 -4.73 8.05 -2.11
CA VAL A 115 -3.71 8.50 -1.15
C VAL A 115 -2.35 7.94 -1.55
N ALA A 116 -1.39 8.82 -1.84
CA ALA A 116 -0.04 8.44 -2.20
C ALA A 116 0.99 9.07 -1.24
N HIS A 117 1.83 8.23 -0.63
CA HIS A 117 2.96 8.63 0.20
C HIS A 117 4.26 8.08 -0.40
N GLN A 118 5.19 8.96 -0.71
CA GLN A 118 6.52 8.60 -1.19
C GLN A 118 7.60 9.16 -0.27
N PHE A 119 8.54 8.31 0.10
CA PHE A 119 9.70 8.64 0.90
C PHE A 119 10.95 8.41 0.05
N VAL A 120 11.78 9.43 -0.07
CA VAL A 120 13.10 9.33 -0.72
C VAL A 120 14.15 9.66 0.32
N VAL A 121 15.02 8.71 0.61
CA VAL A 121 16.05 8.81 1.64
C VAL A 121 17.42 8.58 1.06
N GLY A 122 18.45 9.19 1.67
CA GLY A 122 19.82 9.07 1.15
C GLY A 122 20.15 10.07 0.05
N LYS A 123 19.40 11.15 -0.10
CA LYS A 123 19.68 12.18 -1.12
C LYS A 123 21.02 12.88 -0.92
N GLY A 124 21.40 13.14 0.34
CA GLY A 124 22.67 13.77 0.69
C GLY A 124 23.77 12.76 0.94
N GLU A 125 23.48 11.73 1.74
CA GLU A 125 24.39 10.65 2.06
C GLU A 125 23.76 9.30 1.71
N PRO A 126 24.44 8.46 0.93
CA PRO A 126 23.98 7.11 0.61
C PRO A 126 23.65 6.33 1.86
N ALA A 127 22.52 5.62 1.83
CA ALA A 127 21.98 4.97 3.01
C ALA A 127 21.61 3.51 2.76
N ARG A 128 21.54 2.75 3.85
CA ARG A 128 20.98 1.40 3.90
C ARG A 128 20.01 1.28 5.05
N LEU A 129 18.99 0.47 4.89
CA LEU A 129 18.05 0.14 5.94
C LEU A 129 18.53 -1.09 6.73
N THR A 130 18.44 -1.03 8.07
CA THR A 130 18.73 -2.20 8.89
C THR A 130 17.68 -3.31 8.71
N SER A 131 18.03 -4.56 9.04
CA SER A 131 17.06 -5.67 9.03
C SER A 131 15.91 -5.42 10.01
N ARG A 132 16.18 -4.76 11.14
CA ARG A 132 15.16 -4.36 12.12
C ARG A 132 14.21 -3.32 11.50
N GLY A 133 14.73 -2.30 10.81
CA GLY A 133 13.92 -1.31 10.13
C GLY A 133 13.03 -1.94 9.07
N ARG A 134 13.55 -2.88 8.28
CA ARG A 134 12.77 -3.65 7.29
C ARG A 134 11.62 -4.42 7.97
N SER A 135 11.89 -5.09 9.08
CA SER A 135 10.85 -5.81 9.83
C SER A 135 9.79 -4.87 10.41
N GLN A 136 10.18 -3.70 10.91
CA GLN A 136 9.24 -2.69 11.41
C GLN A 136 8.37 -2.11 10.29
N LEU A 137 8.91 -1.90 9.09
CA LEU A 137 8.14 -1.47 7.91
C LEU A 137 7.12 -2.53 7.46
N LEU A 138 7.46 -3.83 7.56
CA LEU A 138 6.48 -4.92 7.31
C LEU A 138 5.28 -4.85 8.27
N VAL A 139 5.50 -4.48 9.54
CA VAL A 139 4.40 -4.27 10.48
C VAL A 139 3.52 -3.11 10.04
N VAL A 140 4.10 -2.01 9.53
CA VAL A 140 3.30 -0.89 8.99
C VAL A 140 2.51 -1.32 7.76
N ALA A 141 3.11 -2.09 6.85
CA ALA A 141 2.41 -2.64 5.69
C ALA A 141 1.23 -3.54 6.12
N ALA A 142 1.42 -4.38 7.15
CA ALA A 142 0.35 -5.20 7.71
C ALA A 142 -0.79 -4.36 8.33
N ASP A 143 -0.47 -3.24 8.98
CA ASP A 143 -1.48 -2.31 9.51
C ASP A 143 -2.29 -1.64 8.39
N LEU A 144 -1.66 -1.30 7.26
CA LEU A 144 -2.34 -0.79 6.08
C LEU A 144 -3.26 -1.83 5.45
N LEU A 145 -2.85 -3.11 5.36
CA LEU A 145 -3.72 -4.21 4.92
C LEU A 145 -4.95 -4.43 5.82
N ARG A 146 -4.90 -4.00 7.09
CA ARG A 146 -6.11 -4.01 7.95
C ARG A 146 -7.14 -2.97 7.52
N ILE A 147 -6.72 -1.86 6.89
CA ILE A 147 -7.66 -0.89 6.32
C ILE A 147 -8.49 -1.57 5.23
N GLU A 148 -7.88 -2.37 4.35
CA GLU A 148 -8.56 -3.15 3.32
C GLU A 148 -9.72 -3.99 3.89
N ARG A 149 -9.48 -4.68 5.01
CA ARG A 149 -10.51 -5.53 5.65
C ARG A 149 -11.67 -4.75 6.24
N THR A 150 -11.51 -3.45 6.47
CA THR A 150 -12.46 -2.60 7.19
C THR A 150 -12.93 -1.39 6.42
N TYR A 151 -12.36 -1.10 5.24
CA TYR A 151 -12.59 0.16 4.50
C TYR A 151 -14.06 0.43 4.20
N ARG A 152 -14.89 -0.59 4.00
CA ARG A 152 -16.33 -0.43 3.78
C ARG A 152 -17.07 0.22 4.96
N ARG A 153 -16.50 0.15 6.17
CA ARG A 153 -17.05 0.72 7.41
C ARG A 153 -16.38 2.04 7.82
N LEU A 154 -15.34 2.45 7.08
CA LEU A 154 -14.58 3.65 7.37
C LEU A 154 -14.98 4.76 6.42
N THR A 155 -15.06 5.99 6.93
CA THR A 155 -15.15 7.18 6.07
C THR A 155 -13.82 7.45 5.37
N ASN A 156 -13.83 8.22 4.28
CA ASN A 156 -12.61 8.64 3.60
C ASN A 156 -11.67 9.38 4.56
N ALA A 157 -12.19 10.26 5.42
CA ALA A 157 -11.42 10.96 6.44
C ALA A 157 -10.75 10.01 7.45
N GLN A 158 -11.43 8.93 7.86
CA GLN A 158 -10.85 7.92 8.74
C GLN A 158 -9.73 7.12 8.05
N ILE A 159 -9.89 6.79 6.77
CA ILE A 159 -8.85 6.13 5.97
C ILE A 159 -7.62 7.04 5.86
N GLU A 160 -7.81 8.31 5.53
CA GLU A 160 -6.72 9.28 5.45
C GLU A 160 -5.99 9.48 6.79
N SER A 161 -6.73 9.55 7.89
CA SER A 161 -6.13 9.65 9.22
C SER A 161 -5.24 8.44 9.51
N ARG A 162 -5.71 7.22 9.20
CA ARG A 162 -4.94 5.98 9.39
C ARG A 162 -3.71 5.92 8.49
N THR A 163 -3.83 6.29 7.23
CA THR A 163 -2.69 6.33 6.29
C THR A 163 -1.67 7.39 6.68
N SER A 164 -2.11 8.54 7.18
CA SER A 164 -1.23 9.59 7.71
C SER A 164 -0.49 9.14 8.96
N ALA A 165 -1.15 8.42 9.86
CA ALA A 165 -0.50 7.82 11.04
C ALA A 165 0.54 6.76 10.63
N ALA A 166 0.22 5.92 9.64
CA ALA A 166 1.17 4.97 9.08
C ALA A 166 2.40 5.68 8.47
N ALA A 167 2.19 6.77 7.72
CA ALA A 167 3.27 7.57 7.14
C ALA A 167 4.17 8.22 8.21
N ALA A 168 3.60 8.70 9.31
CA ALA A 168 4.37 9.21 10.44
C ALA A 168 5.24 8.10 11.08
N ARG A 169 4.70 6.89 11.24
CA ARG A 169 5.47 5.73 11.72
C ARG A 169 6.61 5.36 10.77
N VAL A 170 6.36 5.33 9.45
CA VAL A 170 7.41 5.12 8.44
C VAL A 170 8.53 6.14 8.63
N LYS A 171 8.20 7.43 8.75
CA LYS A 171 9.20 8.49 8.97
C LYS A 171 10.04 8.23 10.24
N THR A 172 9.40 7.85 11.35
CA THR A 172 10.10 7.53 12.60
C THR A 172 11.03 6.33 12.45
N ILE A 173 10.57 5.26 11.79
CA ILE A 173 11.38 4.07 11.52
C ILE A 173 12.59 4.42 10.66
N LEU A 174 12.39 5.16 9.57
CA LEU A 174 13.48 5.57 8.69
C LEU A 174 14.50 6.43 9.44
N ALA A 175 14.07 7.39 10.26
CA ALA A 175 14.97 8.22 11.06
C ALA A 175 15.81 7.40 12.05
N ALA A 176 15.28 6.32 12.62
CA ALA A 176 16.00 5.47 13.58
C ALA A 176 16.88 4.39 12.93
N GLU A 177 16.43 3.84 11.81
CA GLU A 177 16.96 2.58 11.25
C GLU A 177 17.74 2.76 9.94
N LEU A 178 17.80 3.96 9.37
CA LEU A 178 18.71 4.26 8.27
C LEU A 178 20.13 4.43 8.81
N LYS A 179 21.09 3.86 8.08
CA LYS A 179 22.51 4.01 8.38
C LYS A 179 23.23 4.52 7.12
N PRO A 180 24.11 5.51 7.25
CA PRO A 180 24.95 5.94 6.12
C PRO A 180 25.83 4.76 5.68
N ILE A 181 26.13 4.68 4.38
CA ILE A 181 27.01 3.66 3.81
C ILE A 181 28.46 4.06 4.04
N ASP A 182 28.79 5.34 3.89
CA ASP A 182 30.15 5.87 3.92
C ASP A 182 30.54 6.52 5.27
N GLY A 183 29.86 6.16 6.36
CA GLY A 183 30.36 6.34 7.73
C GLY A 183 29.86 7.56 8.50
N SER A 184 29.65 8.72 7.96
CA SER A 184 29.23 9.90 8.76
C SER A 184 28.35 10.86 7.98
N GLY A 185 27.16 11.09 8.46
CA GLY A 185 26.21 12.04 7.89
C GLY A 185 24.76 11.63 8.17
N ASP A 186 23.87 12.56 8.02
CA ASP A 186 22.43 12.30 8.08
C ASP A 186 21.94 11.96 6.67
N PRO A 187 21.45 10.72 6.42
CA PRO A 187 20.91 10.35 5.11
C PRO A 187 19.72 11.23 4.68
N GLY A 188 19.10 11.92 5.61
CA GLY A 188 17.92 12.74 5.37
C GLY A 188 16.71 11.94 4.89
N VAL A 189 15.52 12.36 5.25
CA VAL A 189 14.25 11.77 4.82
C VAL A 189 13.40 12.85 4.18
N THR A 190 13.16 12.74 2.88
CA THR A 190 12.18 13.59 2.19
C THR A 190 10.89 12.79 2.01
N MET A 191 9.76 13.36 2.43
CA MET A 191 8.45 12.75 2.25
C MET A 191 7.58 13.66 1.39
N THR A 192 6.93 13.09 0.39
CA THR A 192 5.84 13.73 -0.35
C THR A 192 4.53 12.99 -0.08
N ARG A 193 3.46 13.76 0.10
CA ARG A 193 2.09 13.24 0.27
C ARG A 193 1.20 13.87 -0.79
N ARG A 194 0.39 13.04 -1.45
CA ARG A 194 -0.71 13.48 -2.31
C ARG A 194 -1.99 12.79 -1.84
N VAL A 195 -3.07 13.54 -1.82
CA VAL A 195 -4.42 13.03 -1.56
C VAL A 195 -5.36 13.70 -2.53
N ASP A 196 -6.19 12.90 -3.16
CA ASP A 196 -7.26 13.36 -4.02
C ASP A 196 -8.58 12.68 -3.65
N ARG A 197 -9.69 13.39 -3.84
CA ARG A 197 -11.04 12.94 -3.49
C ARG A 197 -12.02 13.41 -4.55
N ALA A 198 -12.91 12.51 -4.92
CA ALA A 198 -14.10 12.84 -5.69
C ALA A 198 -15.35 12.32 -4.96
N ALA A 199 -16.42 13.13 -4.89
CA ALA A 199 -17.69 12.85 -4.23
C ALA A 199 -18.86 13.34 -5.08
#